data_064af7c1271a592ec4b6b57efbe2562a
#
_entry.id   064af7c1271a592ec4b6b57efbe2562a
#
_cell.length_a   1.000
_cell.length_b   1.000
_cell.length_c   1.000
_cell.angle_alpha   90.00
_cell.angle_beta   90.00
_cell.angle_gamma   90.00
#
_symmetry.space_group_name_H-M   'P 1'
#
loop_
_entity.id
_entity.type
_entity.pdbx_description
1 polymer ?
#
loop_
_entity_poly.entity_id
_entity_poly.type
_entity_poly.pdbx_seq_one_letter_code
_entity_poly.pdbx_strand_id
1 'polypeptide(L)'
;PLAAVQMGLVYVKPEGPNGTPDPQAAAYDIRETFGRMGMNDAETVALIAGGHTLGKTHGAGKTSHVGSDPESSSIQEQGFGWKSNYKSGKGADAITSGLEVIWTPTPTKWNHLYLSILFNNEWELTKSPAGANQWVAKDASANFPDAFDSNKKHKPTMLTTDLSLKVDPIYEKISRRFMENPDEFDQAFAEAWFKLTHRDMGPKTNYLGPEVPKEDFVWQDPIPKINHKLINRNDIKRLKRSILSSKIDISDYIATAWASASVFRSSDQRGGANGSRIRLE
;
A
#
# COMPACT_ATOMS: atom_id res chain seq x y z
N PRO A 1 -17.79 3.03 12.30
CA PRO A 1 -16.53 3.51 12.83
C PRO A 1 -15.82 4.38 11.82
N LEU A 2 -15.78 5.65 12.13
CA LEU A 2 -15.27 6.68 11.25
C LEU A 2 -13.77 6.51 10.90
N ALA A 3 -12.99 5.94 11.81
CA ALA A 3 -11.57 5.72 11.61
C ALA A 3 -11.27 4.73 10.46
N ALA A 4 -12.03 3.65 10.35
CA ALA A 4 -11.86 2.68 9.26
C ALA A 4 -12.24 3.27 7.90
N VAL A 5 -13.30 4.09 7.86
CA VAL A 5 -13.70 4.80 6.64
C VAL A 5 -12.62 5.80 6.19
N GLN A 6 -12.02 6.53 7.13
CA GLN A 6 -10.94 7.47 6.81
C GLN A 6 -9.68 6.77 6.32
N MET A 7 -9.37 5.59 6.80
CA MET A 7 -8.24 4.80 6.30
C MET A 7 -8.47 4.33 4.85
N GLY A 8 -9.69 4.04 4.46
CA GLY A 8 -10.06 3.67 3.09
C GLY A 8 -9.92 4.82 2.08
N LEU A 9 -9.76 6.06 2.53
CA LEU A 9 -9.54 7.22 1.65
C LEU A 9 -8.10 7.37 1.13
N VAL A 10 -7.19 6.50 1.52
CA VAL A 10 -5.82 6.43 0.99
C VAL A 10 -5.83 5.56 -0.27
N TYR A 11 -6.57 6.00 -1.28
CA TYR A 11 -6.77 5.26 -2.51
C TYR A 11 -6.38 6.09 -3.72
N VAL A 12 -5.56 5.50 -4.59
CA VAL A 12 -5.24 6.06 -5.90
C VAL A 12 -5.99 5.26 -6.96
N LYS A 13 -6.78 5.95 -7.78
CA LYS A 13 -7.54 5.28 -8.84
C LYS A 13 -6.61 4.89 -10.00
N PRO A 14 -6.46 3.59 -10.29
CA PRO A 14 -5.47 3.12 -11.27
C PRO A 14 -5.80 3.54 -12.71
N GLU A 15 -7.05 3.86 -12.98
CA GLU A 15 -7.51 4.40 -14.26
C GLU A 15 -7.22 5.91 -14.43
N GLY A 16 -6.75 6.58 -13.38
CA GLY A 16 -6.57 8.03 -13.28
C GLY A 16 -7.68 8.73 -12.50
N PRO A 17 -7.52 10.01 -12.16
CA PRO A 17 -8.46 10.78 -11.37
C PRO A 17 -9.88 10.74 -11.95
N ASN A 18 -10.86 10.38 -11.14
CA ASN A 18 -12.26 10.22 -11.55
C ASN A 18 -12.48 9.24 -12.74
N GLY A 19 -11.52 8.31 -12.97
CA GLY A 19 -11.55 7.39 -14.09
C GLY A 19 -11.11 7.99 -15.43
N THR A 20 -10.56 9.21 -15.41
CA THR A 20 -9.98 9.86 -16.59
C THR A 20 -8.55 9.37 -16.79
N PRO A 21 -8.19 8.79 -17.95
CA PRO A 21 -6.87 8.21 -18.18
C PRO A 21 -5.80 9.29 -18.47
N ASP A 22 -5.54 10.12 -17.47
CA ASP A 22 -4.55 11.20 -17.52
C ASP A 22 -3.39 10.85 -16.56
N PRO A 23 -2.23 10.40 -17.08
CA PRO A 23 -1.08 10.05 -16.25
C PRO A 23 -0.46 11.22 -15.49
N GLN A 24 -0.54 12.45 -16.04
CA GLN A 24 0.00 13.62 -15.37
C GLN A 24 -0.85 14.01 -14.16
N ALA A 25 -2.16 14.00 -14.32
CA ALA A 25 -3.07 14.24 -13.20
C ALA A 25 -3.00 13.12 -12.15
N ALA A 26 -2.83 11.87 -12.57
CA ALA A 26 -2.66 10.73 -11.67
C ALA A 26 -1.39 10.83 -10.81
N ALA A 27 -0.31 11.44 -11.32
CA ALA A 27 0.92 11.68 -10.56
C ALA A 27 0.68 12.57 -9.33
N TYR A 28 -0.23 13.53 -9.43
CA TYR A 28 -0.63 14.36 -8.29
C TYR A 28 -1.34 13.53 -7.21
N ASP A 29 -2.31 12.72 -7.58
CA ASP A 29 -3.04 11.86 -6.65
C ASP A 29 -2.12 10.85 -5.97
N ILE A 30 -1.16 10.28 -6.72
CA ILE A 30 -0.14 9.37 -6.18
C ILE A 30 0.68 10.10 -5.12
N ARG A 31 1.23 11.26 -5.44
CA ARG A 31 2.09 12.04 -4.52
C ARG A 31 1.36 12.44 -3.26
N GLU A 32 0.12 12.92 -3.39
CA GLU A 32 -0.72 13.28 -2.25
C GLU A 32 -1.01 12.07 -1.35
N THR A 33 -1.39 10.95 -1.94
CA THR A 33 -1.74 9.73 -1.21
C THR A 33 -0.53 9.12 -0.52
N PHE A 34 0.57 8.93 -1.23
CA PHE A 34 1.79 8.36 -0.65
C PHE A 34 2.45 9.32 0.34
N GLY A 35 2.37 10.64 0.11
CA GLY A 35 2.80 11.65 1.05
C GLY A 35 2.06 11.57 2.39
N ARG A 36 0.74 11.33 2.37
CA ARG A 36 -0.05 11.08 3.59
C ARG A 36 0.37 9.81 4.32
N MET A 37 0.91 8.84 3.63
CA MET A 37 1.52 7.66 4.25
C MET A 37 2.95 7.90 4.75
N GLY A 38 3.48 9.12 4.59
CA GLY A 38 4.84 9.47 4.96
C GLY A 38 5.91 8.98 3.99
N MET A 39 5.53 8.65 2.73
CA MET A 39 6.44 8.25 1.67
C MET A 39 6.89 9.48 0.87
N ASN A 40 8.19 9.58 0.62
CA ASN A 40 8.74 10.54 -0.34
C ASN A 40 8.63 10.01 -1.79
N ASP A 41 9.01 10.84 -2.77
CA ASP A 41 8.90 10.48 -4.18
C ASP A 41 9.78 9.26 -4.55
N ALA A 42 10.95 9.11 -3.96
CA ALA A 42 11.83 7.96 -4.23
C ALA A 42 11.25 6.66 -3.64
N GLU A 43 10.75 6.70 -2.42
CA GLU A 43 10.04 5.58 -1.78
C GLU A 43 8.78 5.21 -2.56
N THR A 44 8.04 6.21 -3.07
CA THR A 44 6.83 6.02 -3.88
C THR A 44 7.15 5.30 -5.19
N VAL A 45 8.14 5.78 -5.93
CA VAL A 45 8.59 5.14 -7.19
C VAL A 45 9.08 3.72 -6.92
N ALA A 46 9.88 3.53 -5.87
CA ALA A 46 10.39 2.21 -5.49
C ALA A 46 9.26 1.22 -5.18
N LEU A 47 8.25 1.63 -4.40
CA LEU A 47 7.10 0.79 -4.07
C LEU A 47 6.26 0.42 -5.29
N ILE A 48 5.99 1.36 -6.19
CA ILE A 48 5.20 1.09 -7.39
C ILE A 48 5.99 0.17 -8.32
N ALA A 49 7.22 0.54 -8.68
CA ALA A 49 8.03 -0.23 -9.62
C ALA A 49 8.38 -1.63 -9.09
N GLY A 50 8.72 -1.73 -7.80
CA GLY A 50 9.03 -3.01 -7.16
C GLY A 50 7.81 -3.89 -6.97
N GLY A 51 6.69 -3.30 -6.50
CA GLY A 51 5.44 -4.03 -6.32
C GLY A 51 4.88 -4.57 -7.63
N HIS A 52 4.89 -3.75 -8.69
CA HIS A 52 4.40 -4.14 -10.02
C HIS A 52 5.36 -5.03 -10.81
N THR A 53 6.58 -5.26 -10.33
CA THR A 53 7.44 -6.35 -10.84
C THR A 53 6.77 -7.71 -10.66
N LEU A 54 5.94 -7.87 -9.62
CA LEU A 54 5.29 -9.12 -9.24
C LEU A 54 3.79 -9.10 -9.52
N GLY A 55 3.25 -10.25 -9.89
CA GLY A 55 1.81 -10.44 -10.03
C GLY A 55 1.18 -9.81 -11.26
N LYS A 56 -0.12 -9.64 -11.19
CA LYS A 56 -0.96 -9.01 -12.20
C LYS A 56 -2.27 -8.52 -11.58
N THR A 57 -2.99 -7.65 -12.27
CA THR A 57 -4.42 -7.42 -12.04
C THR A 57 -5.25 -8.38 -12.87
N HIS A 58 -6.50 -8.66 -12.46
CA HIS A 58 -7.37 -9.56 -13.20
C HIS A 58 -8.81 -9.06 -13.26
N GLY A 59 -9.33 -8.98 -14.48
CA GLY A 59 -10.68 -8.50 -14.76
C GLY A 59 -11.34 -9.36 -15.81
N ALA A 60 -11.75 -10.60 -15.44
CA ALA A 60 -12.20 -11.65 -16.33
C ALA A 60 -13.50 -11.35 -17.08
N GLY A 61 -14.32 -10.43 -16.60
CA GLY A 61 -15.63 -10.12 -17.18
C GLY A 61 -16.11 -8.71 -16.84
N LYS A 62 -17.32 -8.38 -17.30
CA LYS A 62 -17.91 -7.04 -17.12
C LYS A 62 -18.13 -6.68 -15.65
N THR A 63 -17.95 -5.42 -15.30
CA THR A 63 -18.19 -4.91 -13.95
C THR A 63 -19.63 -5.09 -13.47
N SER A 64 -20.61 -5.24 -14.38
CA SER A 64 -22.00 -5.56 -14.02
C SER A 64 -22.19 -6.87 -13.26
N HIS A 65 -21.17 -7.73 -13.25
CA HIS A 65 -21.17 -8.97 -12.45
C HIS A 65 -20.68 -8.77 -11.02
N VAL A 66 -20.10 -7.61 -10.72
CA VAL A 66 -19.59 -7.28 -9.40
C VAL A 66 -20.71 -6.68 -8.56
N GLY A 67 -20.85 -7.13 -7.30
CA GLY A 67 -21.82 -6.60 -6.35
C GLY A 67 -21.47 -5.21 -5.82
N SER A 68 -22.24 -4.74 -4.86
CA SER A 68 -22.02 -3.46 -4.20
C SER A 68 -20.64 -3.38 -3.56
N ASP A 69 -20.12 -2.17 -3.43
CA ASP A 69 -18.91 -1.90 -2.65
C ASP A 69 -19.07 -2.43 -1.22
N PRO A 70 -17.98 -2.88 -0.56
CA PRO A 70 -18.03 -3.42 0.79
C PRO A 70 -18.76 -2.52 1.78
N GLU A 71 -18.60 -1.20 1.68
CA GLU A 71 -19.26 -0.21 2.54
C GLU A 71 -20.78 -0.10 2.30
N SER A 72 -21.22 -0.42 1.10
CA SER A 72 -22.64 -0.41 0.69
C SER A 72 -23.30 -1.78 0.84
N SER A 73 -22.55 -2.79 1.22
CA SER A 73 -23.02 -4.16 1.40
C SER A 73 -23.66 -4.35 2.77
N SER A 74 -24.45 -5.43 2.92
CA SER A 74 -24.99 -5.81 4.22
C SER A 74 -23.86 -6.10 5.22
N ILE A 75 -24.14 -5.93 6.52
CA ILE A 75 -23.13 -6.13 7.58
C ILE A 75 -22.52 -7.55 7.55
N GLN A 76 -23.27 -8.55 7.08
CA GLN A 76 -22.81 -9.93 6.96
C GLN A 76 -21.80 -10.12 5.81
N GLU A 77 -21.75 -9.16 4.90
CA GLU A 77 -20.90 -9.22 3.69
C GLU A 77 -19.71 -8.26 3.77
N GLN A 78 -19.76 -7.29 4.68
CA GLN A 78 -18.65 -6.37 4.89
C GLN A 78 -17.40 -7.12 5.35
N GLY A 79 -16.26 -6.80 4.74
CA GLY A 79 -14.98 -7.45 5.01
C GLY A 79 -14.66 -8.67 4.15
N PHE A 80 -15.60 -9.17 3.36
CA PHE A 80 -15.37 -10.28 2.42
C PHE A 80 -15.03 -9.83 0.99
N GLY A 81 -14.93 -8.52 0.77
CA GLY A 81 -14.70 -7.93 -0.56
C GLY A 81 -15.97 -7.91 -1.42
N TRP A 82 -15.77 -7.68 -2.71
CA TRP A 82 -16.86 -7.65 -3.67
C TRP A 82 -17.34 -9.06 -4.01
N LYS A 83 -18.64 -9.26 -4.02
CA LYS A 83 -19.24 -10.45 -4.63
C LYS A 83 -19.14 -10.38 -6.13
N SER A 84 -18.93 -11.51 -6.79
CA SER A 84 -19.00 -11.67 -8.22
C SER A 84 -19.88 -12.86 -8.58
N ASN A 85 -20.79 -12.67 -9.55
CA ASN A 85 -21.61 -13.72 -10.14
C ASN A 85 -21.11 -14.15 -11.53
N TYR A 86 -19.90 -13.72 -11.92
CA TYR A 86 -19.29 -14.11 -13.17
C TYR A 86 -18.76 -15.55 -13.09
N LYS A 87 -19.44 -16.47 -13.76
CA LYS A 87 -19.11 -17.91 -13.76
C LYS A 87 -18.82 -18.45 -12.35
N SER A 88 -17.60 -18.95 -12.11
CA SER A 88 -17.20 -19.46 -10.80
C SER A 88 -16.88 -18.36 -9.77
N GLY A 89 -16.63 -17.12 -10.20
CA GLY A 89 -16.14 -16.00 -9.38
C GLY A 89 -14.75 -16.17 -8.81
N LYS A 90 -14.01 -17.20 -9.21
CA LYS A 90 -12.71 -17.57 -8.65
C LYS A 90 -11.66 -17.82 -9.75
N GLY A 91 -10.40 -17.69 -9.41
CA GLY A 91 -9.29 -17.98 -10.34
C GLY A 91 -9.44 -17.22 -11.64
N ALA A 92 -9.47 -17.93 -12.76
CA ALA A 92 -9.64 -17.37 -14.11
C ALA A 92 -10.92 -16.57 -14.31
N ASP A 93 -11.94 -16.78 -13.48
CA ASP A 93 -13.23 -16.08 -13.55
C ASP A 93 -13.32 -14.92 -12.54
N ALA A 94 -12.26 -14.58 -11.82
CA ALA A 94 -12.27 -13.50 -10.85
C ALA A 94 -12.31 -12.12 -11.54
N ILE A 95 -13.04 -11.18 -10.91
CA ILE A 95 -13.00 -9.76 -11.23
C ILE A 95 -12.55 -9.04 -9.96
N THR A 96 -11.29 -8.63 -9.90
CA THR A 96 -10.71 -7.94 -8.74
C THR A 96 -10.88 -6.43 -8.87
N SER A 97 -10.01 -5.76 -9.63
CA SER A 97 -10.05 -4.31 -9.87
C SER A 97 -10.75 -3.92 -11.18
N GLY A 98 -11.19 -4.88 -11.98
CA GLY A 98 -11.68 -4.67 -13.33
C GLY A 98 -10.60 -4.42 -14.38
N LEU A 99 -9.34 -4.32 -13.97
CA LEU A 99 -8.18 -4.16 -14.83
C LEU A 99 -7.58 -5.52 -15.19
N GLU A 100 -6.99 -5.63 -16.38
CA GLU A 100 -6.30 -6.83 -16.86
C GLU A 100 -4.89 -6.43 -17.29
N VAL A 101 -4.00 -6.27 -16.31
CA VAL A 101 -2.65 -5.75 -16.53
C VAL A 101 -1.62 -6.75 -16.02
N ILE A 102 -0.60 -6.98 -16.86
CA ILE A 102 0.60 -7.74 -16.53
C ILE A 102 1.83 -6.89 -16.90
N TRP A 103 2.68 -6.62 -15.94
CA TRP A 103 3.77 -5.65 -16.08
C TRP A 103 5.09 -6.25 -16.55
N THR A 104 5.35 -7.51 -16.21
CA THR A 104 6.63 -8.18 -16.52
C THR A 104 6.41 -9.57 -17.12
N PRO A 105 7.38 -10.10 -17.89
CA PRO A 105 7.29 -11.45 -18.44
C PRO A 105 7.53 -12.54 -17.40
N THR A 106 7.98 -12.19 -16.19
CA THR A 106 8.26 -13.12 -15.09
C THR A 106 7.58 -12.68 -13.79
N PRO A 107 6.23 -12.65 -13.75
CA PRO A 107 5.47 -12.01 -12.66
C PRO A 107 5.55 -12.75 -11.32
N THR A 108 6.23 -13.89 -11.25
CA THR A 108 6.45 -14.67 -10.03
C THR A 108 7.88 -14.58 -9.50
N LYS A 109 8.71 -13.71 -10.12
CA LYS A 109 10.12 -13.55 -9.74
C LYS A 109 10.48 -12.08 -9.69
N TRP A 110 11.24 -11.68 -8.68
CA TRP A 110 11.85 -10.37 -8.61
C TRP A 110 12.78 -10.14 -9.81
N ASN A 111 12.68 -8.97 -10.44
CA ASN A 111 13.52 -8.55 -11.55
C ASN A 111 13.47 -7.04 -11.72
N HIS A 112 14.32 -6.47 -12.58
CA HIS A 112 14.40 -5.04 -12.86
C HIS A 112 13.71 -4.63 -14.19
N LEU A 113 12.83 -5.49 -14.73
CA LEU A 113 12.28 -5.28 -16.08
C LEU A 113 11.15 -4.25 -16.14
N TYR A 114 10.44 -4.01 -15.02
CA TYR A 114 9.29 -3.10 -15.01
C TYR A 114 9.61 -1.72 -15.58
N LEU A 115 10.67 -1.06 -15.10
CA LEU A 115 11.06 0.27 -15.56
C LEU A 115 11.52 0.25 -17.03
N SER A 116 12.32 -0.73 -17.44
CA SER A 116 12.75 -0.84 -18.84
C SER A 116 11.57 -1.07 -19.78
N ILE A 117 10.58 -1.86 -19.39
CA ILE A 117 9.35 -2.08 -20.18
C ILE A 117 8.55 -0.77 -20.26
N LEU A 118 8.39 -0.06 -19.13
CA LEU A 118 7.67 1.21 -19.10
C LEU A 118 8.29 2.26 -20.03
N PHE A 119 9.63 2.40 -20.04
CA PHE A 119 10.32 3.43 -20.79
C PHE A 119 10.57 3.07 -22.25
N ASN A 120 10.77 1.80 -22.58
CA ASN A 120 11.14 1.35 -23.93
C ASN A 120 9.95 1.09 -24.86
N ASN A 121 8.72 1.28 -24.39
CA ASN A 121 7.53 1.11 -25.22
C ASN A 121 6.75 2.41 -25.39
N GLU A 122 6.09 2.52 -26.55
CA GLU A 122 5.01 3.46 -26.77
C GLU A 122 3.68 2.84 -26.29
N TRP A 123 2.85 3.65 -25.63
CA TRP A 123 1.64 3.18 -24.99
C TRP A 123 0.38 3.73 -25.67
N GLU A 124 -0.59 2.88 -25.93
CA GLU A 124 -1.91 3.26 -26.43
C GLU A 124 -2.99 2.88 -25.43
N LEU A 125 -4.00 3.75 -25.32
CA LEU A 125 -5.13 3.53 -24.41
C LEU A 125 -6.02 2.40 -24.94
N THR A 126 -6.42 1.49 -24.06
CA THR A 126 -7.30 0.38 -24.37
C THR A 126 -8.27 0.11 -23.22
N LYS A 127 -9.16 -0.87 -23.40
CA LYS A 127 -10.11 -1.35 -22.41
C LYS A 127 -9.78 -2.76 -21.96
N SER A 128 -9.91 -3.01 -20.66
CA SER A 128 -9.93 -4.37 -20.13
C SER A 128 -11.20 -5.11 -20.53
N PRO A 129 -11.29 -6.44 -20.35
CA PRO A 129 -12.54 -7.18 -20.52
C PRO A 129 -13.68 -6.67 -19.63
N ALA A 130 -13.37 -6.10 -18.48
CA ALA A 130 -14.33 -5.46 -17.58
C ALA A 130 -14.75 -4.05 -17.99
N GLY A 131 -14.08 -3.45 -18.99
CA GLY A 131 -14.35 -2.11 -19.50
C GLY A 131 -13.51 -1.00 -18.84
N ALA A 132 -12.58 -1.32 -17.96
CA ALA A 132 -11.69 -0.35 -17.32
C ALA A 132 -10.63 0.18 -18.30
N ASN A 133 -10.19 1.44 -18.10
CA ASN A 133 -9.11 2.05 -18.87
C ASN A 133 -7.76 1.46 -18.47
N GLN A 134 -7.00 1.01 -19.44
CA GLN A 134 -5.63 0.55 -19.27
C GLN A 134 -4.81 0.84 -20.53
N TRP A 135 -3.51 0.60 -20.48
CA TRP A 135 -2.61 0.91 -21.58
C TRP A 135 -1.93 -0.36 -22.07
N VAL A 136 -1.74 -0.48 -23.37
CA VAL A 136 -1.06 -1.61 -24.01
C VAL A 136 0.12 -1.10 -24.84
N ALA A 137 1.22 -1.84 -24.85
CA ALA A 137 2.36 -1.51 -25.68
C ALA A 137 2.00 -1.65 -27.17
N LYS A 138 2.13 -0.55 -27.94
CA LYS A 138 1.64 -0.40 -29.31
C LYS A 138 2.22 -1.47 -30.25
N ASP A 139 3.54 -1.53 -30.35
CA ASP A 139 4.25 -2.36 -31.34
C ASP A 139 4.91 -3.60 -30.71
N ALA A 140 4.59 -3.93 -29.46
CA ALA A 140 5.18 -5.08 -28.78
C ALA A 140 4.52 -6.40 -29.19
N SER A 141 5.31 -7.46 -29.18
CA SER A 141 4.83 -8.83 -29.35
C SER A 141 4.15 -9.33 -28.07
N ALA A 142 3.14 -10.21 -28.24
CA ALA A 142 2.49 -10.89 -27.12
C ALA A 142 3.38 -12.05 -26.61
N ASN A 143 4.18 -11.77 -25.59
CA ASN A 143 5.13 -12.72 -25.02
C ASN A 143 5.03 -12.86 -23.48
N PHE A 144 4.15 -12.09 -22.83
CA PHE A 144 3.94 -12.18 -21.39
C PHE A 144 2.97 -13.33 -21.07
N PRO A 145 3.21 -14.10 -20.00
CA PRO A 145 2.41 -15.29 -19.71
C PRO A 145 1.01 -14.93 -19.25
N ASP A 146 0.03 -15.77 -19.62
CA ASP A 146 -1.26 -15.77 -18.93
C ASP A 146 -1.14 -16.51 -17.59
N ALA A 147 -1.92 -16.08 -16.59
CA ALA A 147 -1.87 -16.66 -15.25
C ALA A 147 -2.53 -18.05 -15.16
N PHE A 148 -3.45 -18.38 -16.07
CA PHE A 148 -4.32 -19.54 -16.00
C PHE A 148 -4.22 -20.45 -17.24
N ASP A 149 -3.74 -19.94 -18.38
CA ASP A 149 -3.59 -20.68 -19.62
C ASP A 149 -2.16 -20.54 -20.17
N SER A 150 -1.38 -21.60 -20.08
CA SER A 150 0.02 -21.65 -20.53
C SER A 150 0.20 -21.40 -22.03
N ASN A 151 -0.87 -21.59 -22.84
CA ASN A 151 -0.84 -21.38 -24.29
C ASN A 151 -1.14 -19.94 -24.66
N LYS A 152 -1.68 -19.14 -23.75
CA LYS A 152 -2.05 -17.75 -23.98
C LYS A 152 -0.92 -16.80 -23.59
N LYS A 153 -0.71 -15.79 -24.42
CA LYS A 153 0.27 -14.74 -24.19
C LYS A 153 -0.38 -13.36 -24.32
N HIS A 154 0.15 -12.41 -23.58
CA HIS A 154 -0.30 -11.02 -23.58
C HIS A 154 0.79 -10.08 -24.06
N LYS A 155 0.41 -8.95 -24.62
CA LYS A 155 1.30 -7.80 -24.78
C LYS A 155 1.60 -7.18 -23.41
N PRO A 156 2.70 -6.46 -23.25
CA PRO A 156 2.93 -5.63 -22.06
C PRO A 156 1.76 -4.65 -21.86
N THR A 157 1.30 -4.52 -20.63
CA THR A 157 0.23 -3.61 -20.25
C THR A 157 0.60 -2.79 -19.03
N MET A 158 0.03 -1.59 -18.91
CA MET A 158 0.27 -0.65 -17.81
C MET A 158 -1.04 0.00 -17.36
N LEU A 159 -1.07 0.45 -16.12
CA LEU A 159 -2.10 1.33 -15.58
C LEU A 159 -1.83 2.79 -15.98
N THR A 160 -2.84 3.65 -15.87
CA THR A 160 -2.62 5.10 -15.99
C THR A 160 -1.65 5.60 -14.94
N THR A 161 -1.72 5.07 -13.73
CA THR A 161 -0.81 5.38 -12.63
C THR A 161 0.62 4.90 -12.85
N ASP A 162 0.85 3.84 -13.63
CA ASP A 162 2.20 3.43 -14.02
C ASP A 162 2.83 4.46 -14.96
N LEU A 163 2.05 4.96 -15.94
CA LEU A 163 2.55 5.98 -16.86
C LEU A 163 2.92 7.28 -16.17
N SER A 164 2.38 7.57 -14.98
CA SER A 164 2.79 8.69 -14.16
C SER A 164 4.29 8.69 -13.85
N LEU A 165 4.89 7.51 -13.69
CA LEU A 165 6.34 7.37 -13.45
C LEU A 165 7.19 7.74 -14.68
N LYS A 166 6.58 7.76 -15.87
CA LYS A 166 7.24 8.14 -17.13
C LYS A 166 7.01 9.61 -17.48
N VAL A 167 5.88 10.22 -17.10
CA VAL A 167 5.48 11.56 -17.56
C VAL A 167 5.67 12.65 -16.51
N ASP A 168 5.60 12.35 -15.21
CA ASP A 168 5.89 13.32 -14.16
C ASP A 168 7.40 13.57 -14.08
N PRO A 169 7.88 14.82 -14.19
CA PRO A 169 9.33 15.09 -14.30
C PRO A 169 10.16 14.64 -13.09
N ILE A 170 9.55 14.62 -11.90
CA ILE A 170 10.24 14.18 -10.67
C ILE A 170 10.31 12.65 -10.65
N TYR A 171 9.18 11.99 -10.88
CA TYR A 171 9.14 10.53 -10.95
C TYR A 171 9.95 9.96 -12.09
N GLU A 172 9.95 10.59 -13.28
CA GLU A 172 10.77 10.18 -14.42
C GLU A 172 12.25 10.15 -14.05
N LYS A 173 12.74 11.22 -13.43
CA LYS A 173 14.15 11.32 -13.02
C LYS A 173 14.53 10.21 -12.04
N ILE A 174 13.68 9.91 -11.06
CA ILE A 174 13.92 8.84 -10.09
C ILE A 174 13.85 7.48 -10.77
N SER A 175 12.85 7.25 -11.62
CA SER A 175 12.66 6.00 -12.34
C SER A 175 13.86 5.67 -13.25
N ARG A 176 14.38 6.66 -13.97
CA ARG A 176 15.59 6.49 -14.80
C ARG A 176 16.81 6.17 -13.95
N ARG A 177 17.00 6.86 -12.81
CA ARG A 177 18.09 6.58 -11.88
C ARG A 177 18.03 5.12 -11.39
N PHE A 178 16.86 4.63 -11.00
CA PHE A 178 16.68 3.25 -10.58
C PHE A 178 16.89 2.24 -11.70
N MET A 179 16.49 2.57 -12.92
CA MET A 179 16.74 1.74 -14.09
C MET A 179 18.24 1.61 -14.41
N GLU A 180 19.01 2.70 -14.21
CA GLU A 180 20.46 2.74 -14.42
C GLU A 180 21.24 2.14 -13.25
N ASN A 181 20.66 2.08 -12.05
CA ASN A 181 21.28 1.60 -10.82
C ASN A 181 20.41 0.55 -10.12
N PRO A 182 20.40 -0.70 -10.61
CA PRO A 182 19.53 -1.76 -10.07
C PRO A 182 19.74 -2.06 -8.59
N ASP A 183 20.98 -2.03 -8.09
CA ASP A 183 21.28 -2.26 -6.67
C ASP A 183 20.70 -1.15 -5.78
N GLU A 184 20.68 0.09 -6.25
CA GLU A 184 20.02 1.20 -5.55
C GLU A 184 18.50 1.00 -5.51
N PHE A 185 17.93 0.52 -6.61
CA PHE A 185 16.51 0.18 -6.67
C PHE A 185 16.12 -0.94 -5.70
N ASP A 186 16.92 -2.00 -5.63
CA ASP A 186 16.70 -3.11 -4.71
C ASP A 186 16.68 -2.63 -3.25
N GLN A 187 17.67 -1.81 -2.89
CA GLN A 187 17.75 -1.24 -1.54
C GLN A 187 16.57 -0.30 -1.26
N ALA A 188 16.26 0.60 -2.19
CA ALA A 188 15.14 1.55 -2.05
C ALA A 188 13.79 0.83 -1.91
N PHE A 189 13.56 -0.23 -2.68
CA PHE A 189 12.35 -1.02 -2.55
C PHE A 189 12.28 -1.75 -1.21
N ALA A 190 13.37 -2.40 -0.78
CA ALA A 190 13.41 -3.11 0.50
C ALA A 190 13.11 -2.17 1.69
N GLU A 191 13.70 -0.98 1.71
CA GLU A 191 13.48 0.01 2.75
C GLU A 191 12.07 0.58 2.73
N ALA A 192 11.56 0.93 1.54
CA ALA A 192 10.21 1.46 1.38
C ALA A 192 9.14 0.42 1.73
N TRP A 193 9.35 -0.84 1.34
CA TRP A 193 8.46 -1.95 1.71
C TRP A 193 8.49 -2.22 3.21
N PHE A 194 9.67 -2.21 3.83
CA PHE A 194 9.80 -2.34 5.28
C PHE A 194 9.07 -1.21 6.00
N LYS A 195 9.26 0.04 5.57
CA LYS A 195 8.54 1.19 6.11
C LYS A 195 7.02 1.04 5.96
N LEU A 196 6.54 0.68 4.77
CA LEU A 196 5.11 0.50 4.51
C LEU A 196 4.47 -0.52 5.45
N THR A 197 5.14 -1.63 5.71
CA THR A 197 4.60 -2.76 6.48
C THR A 197 4.81 -2.64 7.98
N HIS A 198 5.74 -1.80 8.45
CA HIS A 198 6.13 -1.75 9.87
C HIS A 198 5.92 -0.40 10.55
N ARG A 199 5.64 0.68 9.80
CA ARG A 199 5.48 2.03 10.36
C ARG A 199 4.41 2.14 11.46
N ASP A 200 3.39 1.30 11.41
CA ASP A 200 2.28 1.28 12.36
C ASP A 200 2.40 0.15 13.40
N MET A 201 3.50 -0.58 13.43
CA MET A 201 3.71 -1.71 14.34
C MET A 201 4.31 -1.33 15.72
N GLY A 202 4.55 -0.06 15.95
CA GLY A 202 5.18 0.40 17.18
C GLY A 202 6.70 0.15 17.20
N PRO A 203 7.31 0.11 18.39
CA PRO A 203 8.76 0.05 18.53
C PRO A 203 9.35 -1.29 18.06
N LYS A 204 10.55 -1.24 17.52
CA LYS A 204 11.31 -2.39 16.99
C LYS A 204 11.45 -3.56 18.01
N THR A 205 11.39 -3.27 19.30
CA THR A 205 11.40 -4.32 20.35
C THR A 205 10.21 -5.28 20.27
N ASN A 206 9.17 -4.93 19.52
CA ASN A 206 8.01 -5.78 19.29
C ASN A 206 8.18 -6.72 18.07
N TYR A 207 9.22 -6.51 17.25
CA TYR A 207 9.44 -7.31 16.05
C TYR A 207 10.04 -8.66 16.44
N LEU A 208 9.65 -9.69 15.69
CA LEU A 208 10.06 -11.08 15.95
C LEU A 208 10.80 -11.65 14.74
N GLY A 209 11.77 -12.53 15.02
CA GLY A 209 12.47 -13.29 14.00
C GLY A 209 13.90 -12.82 13.74
N PRO A 210 14.67 -13.59 12.97
CA PRO A 210 16.08 -13.32 12.68
C PRO A 210 16.31 -12.20 11.68
N GLU A 211 15.29 -11.86 10.90
CA GLU A 211 15.36 -10.86 9.80
C GLU A 211 15.08 -9.42 10.27
N VAL A 212 14.92 -9.20 11.58
CA VAL A 212 14.72 -7.85 12.12
C VAL A 212 15.94 -7.00 11.81
N PRO A 213 15.79 -5.85 11.08
CA PRO A 213 16.91 -4.98 10.78
C PRO A 213 17.62 -4.48 12.03
N LYS A 214 18.95 -4.39 11.98
CA LYS A 214 19.76 -3.87 13.09
C LYS A 214 19.65 -2.36 13.21
N GLU A 215 19.50 -1.68 12.09
CA GLU A 215 19.37 -0.23 11.97
C GLU A 215 18.06 0.25 12.58
N ASP A 216 18.07 1.46 13.13
CA ASP A 216 16.88 2.19 13.54
C ASP A 216 16.61 3.31 12.53
N PHE A 217 15.43 3.29 11.95
CA PHE A 217 15.01 4.33 11.02
C PHE A 217 14.29 5.47 11.76
N VAL A 218 14.37 6.68 11.23
CA VAL A 218 13.77 7.89 11.83
C VAL A 218 12.28 7.71 12.13
N TRP A 219 11.55 7.00 11.27
CA TRP A 219 10.12 6.77 11.41
C TRP A 219 9.72 5.72 12.46
N GLN A 220 10.68 5.01 13.05
CA GLN A 220 10.41 3.93 14.02
C GLN A 220 10.22 4.40 15.46
N ASP A 221 10.51 5.66 15.77
CA ASP A 221 10.46 6.20 17.14
C ASP A 221 11.19 5.28 18.15
N PRO A 222 12.50 5.08 18.06
CA PRO A 222 13.22 4.11 18.89
C PRO A 222 13.05 4.43 20.38
N ILE A 223 12.74 3.40 21.17
CA ILE A 223 12.59 3.55 22.61
C ILE A 223 13.98 3.68 23.24
N PRO A 224 14.26 4.74 24.04
CA PRO A 224 15.51 4.88 24.74
C PRO A 224 15.80 3.70 25.68
N LYS A 225 17.08 3.39 25.89
CA LYS A 225 17.45 2.38 26.87
C LYS A 225 16.95 2.80 28.26
N ILE A 226 16.50 1.82 29.05
CA ILE A 226 16.05 2.03 30.41
C ILE A 226 17.25 2.50 31.26
N ASN A 227 17.14 3.69 31.83
CA ASN A 227 18.15 4.31 32.71
C ASN A 227 17.62 4.60 34.12
N HIS A 228 16.46 4.04 34.46
CA HIS A 228 15.80 4.23 35.76
C HIS A 228 15.29 2.89 36.32
N LYS A 229 14.93 2.91 37.60
CA LYS A 229 14.36 1.73 38.27
C LYS A 229 12.96 1.46 37.76
N LEU A 230 12.70 0.22 37.34
CA LEU A 230 11.36 -0.20 36.95
C LEU A 230 10.39 -0.23 38.12
N ILE A 231 9.10 -0.01 37.82
CA ILE A 231 8.03 -0.10 38.84
C ILE A 231 7.95 -1.53 39.40
N ASN A 232 7.68 -1.62 40.69
CA ASN A 232 7.54 -2.89 41.41
C ASN A 232 6.06 -3.13 41.83
N ARG A 233 5.80 -4.25 42.49
CA ARG A 233 4.43 -4.62 42.94
C ARG A 233 3.80 -3.58 43.86
N ASN A 234 4.57 -2.87 44.68
CA ASN A 234 4.05 -1.83 45.60
C ASN A 234 3.67 -0.58 44.82
N ASP A 235 4.48 -0.20 43.82
CA ASP A 235 4.16 0.89 42.90
C ASP A 235 2.86 0.62 42.15
N ILE A 236 2.68 -0.60 41.60
CA ILE A 236 1.46 -1.03 40.94
C ILE A 236 0.24 -0.94 41.88
N LYS A 237 0.37 -1.40 43.16
CA LYS A 237 -0.71 -1.28 44.15
C LYS A 237 -1.06 0.17 44.44
N ARG A 238 -0.07 1.05 44.54
CA ARG A 238 -0.27 2.48 44.77
C ARG A 238 -0.97 3.13 43.60
N LEU A 239 -0.52 2.89 42.36
CA LEU A 239 -1.14 3.42 41.14
C LEU A 239 -2.58 2.95 40.98
N LYS A 240 -2.86 1.67 41.20
CA LYS A 240 -4.24 1.15 41.17
C LYS A 240 -5.16 1.85 42.18
N ARG A 241 -4.68 2.10 43.40
CA ARG A 241 -5.45 2.85 44.39
C ARG A 241 -5.72 4.29 43.95
N SER A 242 -4.70 4.98 43.40
CA SER A 242 -4.86 6.33 42.88
C SER A 242 -5.90 6.39 41.77
N ILE A 243 -5.86 5.44 40.84
CA ILE A 243 -6.84 5.31 39.74
C ILE A 243 -8.26 5.12 40.30
N LEU A 244 -8.46 4.17 41.21
CA LEU A 244 -9.76 3.87 41.80
C LEU A 244 -10.32 5.03 42.63
N SER A 245 -9.49 5.87 43.20
CA SER A 245 -9.89 7.02 44.03
C SER A 245 -10.07 8.33 43.27
N SER A 246 -9.76 8.36 41.99
CA SER A 246 -9.68 9.62 41.20
C SER A 246 -11.05 10.22 40.85
N LYS A 247 -12.15 9.46 40.96
CA LYS A 247 -13.51 9.86 40.56
C LYS A 247 -13.66 10.17 39.05
N ILE A 248 -12.75 9.68 38.22
CA ILE A 248 -12.85 9.73 36.76
C ILE A 248 -13.74 8.58 36.30
N ASP A 249 -14.60 8.82 35.31
CA ASP A 249 -15.49 7.81 34.78
C ASP A 249 -14.74 6.68 34.09
N ILE A 250 -15.28 5.47 34.16
CA ILE A 250 -14.69 4.27 33.54
C ILE A 250 -14.52 4.47 32.02
N SER A 251 -15.47 5.13 31.37
CA SER A 251 -15.41 5.47 29.94
C SER A 251 -14.16 6.27 29.58
N ASP A 252 -13.81 7.26 30.42
CA ASP A 252 -12.65 8.13 30.18
C ASP A 252 -11.32 7.36 30.40
N TYR A 253 -11.29 6.45 31.37
CA TYR A 253 -10.14 5.55 31.52
C TYR A 253 -9.97 4.62 30.32
N ILE A 254 -11.06 4.05 29.81
CA ILE A 254 -11.03 3.18 28.64
C ILE A 254 -10.55 3.99 27.42
N ALA A 255 -11.12 5.18 27.21
CA ALA A 255 -10.72 6.06 26.10
C ALA A 255 -9.24 6.44 26.18
N THR A 256 -8.75 6.81 27.38
CA THR A 256 -7.35 7.15 27.61
C THR A 256 -6.41 5.97 27.34
N ALA A 257 -6.75 4.79 27.86
CA ALA A 257 -5.97 3.57 27.65
C ALA A 257 -5.92 3.19 26.17
N TRP A 258 -7.06 3.26 25.49
CA TRP A 258 -7.14 3.00 24.05
C TRP A 258 -6.33 4.00 23.23
N ALA A 259 -6.51 5.30 23.49
CA ALA A 259 -5.77 6.35 22.80
C ALA A 259 -4.26 6.25 23.02
N SER A 260 -3.81 5.86 24.21
CA SER A 260 -2.38 5.68 24.49
C SER A 260 -1.78 4.46 23.79
N ALA A 261 -2.58 3.40 23.59
CA ALA A 261 -2.13 2.17 22.96
C ALA A 261 -2.20 2.22 21.43
N SER A 262 -3.06 3.06 20.86
CA SER A 262 -3.22 3.17 19.41
C SER A 262 -1.98 3.75 18.75
N VAL A 263 -1.69 3.31 17.53
CA VAL A 263 -0.59 3.85 16.73
C VAL A 263 -0.84 5.29 16.31
N PHE A 264 0.23 6.04 16.16
CA PHE A 264 0.22 7.42 15.69
C PHE A 264 0.83 7.51 14.30
N ARG A 265 0.16 8.22 13.39
CA ARG A 265 0.64 8.48 12.05
C ARG A 265 1.09 9.94 11.94
N SER A 266 2.41 10.14 11.82
CA SER A 266 3.00 11.48 11.81
C SER A 266 2.70 12.27 10.54
N SER A 267 2.44 11.60 9.41
CA SER A 267 2.18 12.25 8.13
C SER A 267 0.91 13.11 8.11
N ASP A 268 -0.12 12.73 8.86
CA ASP A 268 -1.38 13.46 8.96
C ASP A 268 -1.82 13.73 10.41
N GLN A 269 -0.96 13.41 11.37
CA GLN A 269 -1.18 13.59 12.81
C GLN A 269 -2.41 12.88 13.37
N ARG A 270 -2.80 11.76 12.75
CA ARG A 270 -3.94 10.92 13.16
C ARG A 270 -3.47 9.71 13.96
N GLY A 271 -4.42 9.11 14.67
CA GLY A 271 -4.21 7.92 15.49
C GLY A 271 -4.03 8.26 16.96
N GLY A 272 -3.38 7.35 17.69
CA GLY A 272 -3.17 7.46 19.12
C GLY A 272 -1.79 7.97 19.50
N ALA A 273 -1.39 7.67 20.73
CA ALA A 273 -0.14 8.16 21.31
C ALA A 273 1.04 7.20 21.16
N ASN A 274 0.92 6.16 20.34
CA ASN A 274 1.99 5.20 20.03
C ASN A 274 2.72 4.67 21.27
N GLY A 275 1.99 4.14 22.23
CA GLY A 275 2.52 3.69 23.51
C GLY A 275 2.79 4.81 24.49
N SER A 276 2.00 5.87 24.45
CA SER A 276 2.08 7.05 25.30
C SER A 276 3.32 7.92 25.04
N ARG A 277 3.25 8.75 24.02
CA ARG A 277 4.32 9.69 23.61
C ARG A 277 4.62 10.80 24.65
N ILE A 278 3.93 10.81 25.76
CA ILE A 278 4.17 11.74 26.87
C ILE A 278 5.64 11.73 27.35
N ARG A 279 6.37 10.66 27.06
CA ARG A 279 7.83 10.56 27.34
C ARG A 279 8.72 11.39 26.40
N LEU A 280 8.15 11.84 25.27
CA LEU A 280 8.87 12.64 24.28
C LEU A 280 8.70 14.12 24.65
N GLU A 281 9.78 14.87 24.54
CA GLU A 281 9.79 16.32 24.73
C GLU A 281 9.26 17.05 23.50
#